data_6341266cd142dbe6efddae6a91fc517e
#
_entry.id   6341266cd142dbe6efddae6a91fc517e
#
_cell.length_a   1.000
_cell.length_b   1.000
_cell.length_c   1.000
_cell.angle_alpha   90.00
_cell.angle_beta   90.00
_cell.angle_gamma   90.00
#
_symmetry.space_group_name_H-M   'P 1'
#
loop_
_entity.id
_entity.type
_entity.pdbx_description
1 polymer ?
#
loop_
_entity_poly.entity_id
_entity_poly.type
_entity_poly.pdbx_seq_one_letter_code
_entity_poly.pdbx_strand_id
1 'polypeptide(L)'
;RLTLLANHDTAAQQLAAIIETGEGGLIVVDGGWTDNTDYVLNQIKAKGGHVQAWLITHPDSDHVGALADILYKHAGEITIDGIYYSFLEDSWYAEKDANVASMVAYVKGAFAKISPSVLHGDIVAGQVINAGPAKIQVLNQAYKENNDFVNNSSVAYMVSLNGTNV
;
A
#
# COMPACT_ATOMS: atom_id res chain seq x y z
N ARG A 1 -4.53 -16.69 4.77
CA ARG A 1 -5.90 -16.31 4.35
C ARG A 1 -5.86 -14.96 3.65
N LEU A 2 -6.57 -14.79 2.52
CA LEU A 2 -6.78 -13.50 1.86
C LEU A 2 -8.16 -12.94 2.26
N THR A 3 -8.21 -11.66 2.63
CA THR A 3 -9.43 -10.90 2.88
C THR A 3 -9.41 -9.65 2.01
N LEU A 4 -10.36 -9.51 1.09
CA LEU A 4 -10.62 -8.25 0.42
C LEU A 4 -11.52 -7.42 1.33
N LEU A 5 -11.12 -6.17 1.58
CA LEU A 5 -11.92 -5.26 2.40
C LEU A 5 -13.07 -4.70 1.57
N ALA A 6 -14.28 -4.79 2.11
CA ALA A 6 -15.46 -4.28 1.42
C ALA A 6 -15.48 -2.75 1.40
N ASN A 7 -16.13 -2.18 0.39
CA ASN A 7 -16.53 -0.78 0.43
C ASN A 7 -17.40 -0.55 1.66
N HIS A 8 -16.98 0.40 2.51
CA HIS A 8 -17.68 0.73 3.74
C HIS A 8 -18.12 2.19 3.69
N ASP A 9 -19.41 2.40 3.66
CA ASP A 9 -20.08 3.71 3.78
C ASP A 9 -19.81 4.76 2.69
N THR A 10 -19.23 4.41 1.56
CA THR A 10 -18.99 5.37 0.51
C THR A 10 -19.60 4.95 -0.83
N ALA A 11 -20.00 5.93 -1.63
CA ALA A 11 -20.39 5.71 -3.02
C ALA A 11 -19.17 5.44 -3.92
N ALA A 12 -17.95 5.63 -3.38
CA ALA A 12 -16.71 5.47 -4.10
C ALA A 12 -16.08 4.11 -3.83
N GLN A 13 -15.47 3.53 -4.85
CA GLN A 13 -14.70 2.30 -4.74
C GLN A 13 -13.49 2.50 -3.81
N GLN A 14 -13.13 1.46 -3.06
CA GLN A 14 -11.84 1.38 -2.38
C GLN A 14 -11.15 0.08 -2.77
N LEU A 15 -9.83 0.09 -2.80
CA LEU A 15 -9.06 -1.14 -2.87
C LEU A 15 -8.21 -1.28 -1.61
N ALA A 16 -8.46 -2.36 -0.89
CA ALA A 16 -7.61 -2.80 0.21
C ALA A 16 -7.73 -4.31 0.39
N ALA A 17 -6.62 -4.98 0.61
CA ALA A 17 -6.59 -6.41 0.89
C ALA A 17 -5.63 -6.72 2.04
N ILE A 18 -5.98 -7.73 2.83
CA ILE A 18 -5.13 -8.23 3.92
C ILE A 18 -4.87 -9.73 3.68
N ILE A 19 -3.60 -10.12 3.68
CA ILE A 19 -3.16 -11.51 3.64
C ILE A 19 -2.55 -11.86 4.99
N GLU A 20 -3.16 -12.82 5.67
CA GLU A 20 -2.65 -13.40 6.92
C GLU A 20 -1.59 -14.44 6.56
N THR A 21 -0.32 -14.18 6.93
CA THR A 21 0.82 -15.04 6.57
C THR A 21 0.99 -16.23 7.51
N GLY A 22 0.43 -16.17 8.71
CA GLY A 22 0.63 -17.08 9.82
C GLY A 22 1.45 -16.40 10.93
N GLU A 23 1.43 -16.96 12.12
CA GLU A 23 2.15 -16.46 13.30
C GLU A 23 1.83 -14.97 13.64
N GLY A 24 0.64 -14.49 13.24
CA GLY A 24 0.19 -13.12 13.48
C GLY A 24 0.72 -12.08 12.48
N GLY A 25 1.47 -12.48 11.45
CA GLY A 25 1.98 -11.57 10.44
C GLY A 25 0.95 -11.25 9.36
N LEU A 26 1.00 -10.03 8.83
CA LEU A 26 0.09 -9.53 7.79
C LEU A 26 0.87 -8.95 6.62
N ILE A 27 0.33 -9.16 5.40
CA ILE A 27 0.65 -8.34 4.24
C ILE A 27 -0.60 -7.52 3.94
N VAL A 28 -0.44 -6.21 3.81
CA VAL A 28 -1.54 -5.30 3.41
C VAL A 28 -1.24 -4.82 1.99
N VAL A 29 -2.23 -4.85 1.13
CA VAL A 29 -2.15 -4.30 -0.23
C VAL A 29 -3.10 -3.12 -0.32
N ASP A 30 -2.56 -1.94 -0.61
CA ASP A 30 -3.28 -0.67 -0.62
C ASP A 30 -3.98 -0.37 0.73
N GLY A 31 -4.94 0.55 0.79
CA GLY A 31 -5.56 0.91 2.06
C GLY A 31 -6.91 1.60 1.95
N GLY A 32 -7.33 1.99 0.73
CA GLY A 32 -8.59 2.73 0.57
C GLY A 32 -8.46 4.23 0.87
N TRP A 33 -9.59 4.91 0.89
CA TRP A 33 -9.71 6.34 1.13
C TRP A 33 -9.34 6.73 2.57
N THR A 34 -9.05 8.02 2.79
CA THR A 34 -8.90 8.60 4.14
C THR A 34 -10.11 8.34 5.03
N ASP A 35 -11.32 8.36 4.49
CA ASP A 35 -12.56 8.10 5.22
C ASP A 35 -12.68 6.64 5.69
N ASN A 36 -11.89 5.73 5.12
CA ASN A 36 -11.84 4.32 5.53
C ASN A 36 -10.77 4.01 6.58
N THR A 37 -10.04 5.02 7.07
CA THR A 37 -8.90 4.85 7.98
C THR A 37 -9.22 3.98 9.19
N ASP A 38 -10.26 4.32 9.94
CA ASP A 38 -10.65 3.57 11.15
C ASP A 38 -11.06 2.13 10.81
N TYR A 39 -11.77 1.94 9.69
CA TYR A 39 -12.17 0.60 9.25
C TYR A 39 -10.96 -0.26 8.92
N VAL A 40 -10.03 0.23 8.10
CA VAL A 40 -8.81 -0.50 7.71
C VAL A 40 -7.94 -0.77 8.92
N LEU A 41 -7.71 0.22 9.78
CA LEU A 41 -6.95 0.10 11.01
C LEU A 41 -7.54 -0.98 11.94
N ASN A 42 -8.86 -0.97 12.14
CA ASN A 42 -9.53 -1.96 12.97
C ASN A 42 -9.45 -3.38 12.39
N GLN A 43 -9.51 -3.53 11.05
CA GLN A 43 -9.31 -4.84 10.40
C GLN A 43 -7.88 -5.36 10.61
N ILE A 44 -6.86 -4.50 10.54
CA ILE A 44 -5.47 -4.85 10.81
C ILE A 44 -5.30 -5.23 12.29
N LYS A 45 -5.82 -4.42 13.22
CA LYS A 45 -5.73 -4.67 14.67
C LYS A 45 -6.43 -5.98 15.07
N ALA A 46 -7.61 -6.27 14.51
CA ALA A 46 -8.34 -7.51 14.77
C ALA A 46 -7.57 -8.77 14.32
N LYS A 47 -6.57 -8.63 13.45
CA LYS A 47 -5.72 -9.71 12.95
C LYS A 47 -4.31 -9.71 13.56
N GLY A 48 -4.09 -8.97 14.64
CA GLY A 48 -2.84 -8.96 15.39
C GLY A 48 -2.01 -7.69 15.26
N GLY A 49 -2.32 -6.79 14.32
CA GLY A 49 -1.71 -5.46 14.24
C GLY A 49 -0.25 -5.43 13.77
N HIS A 50 0.31 -6.55 13.28
CA HIS A 50 1.70 -6.62 12.80
C HIS A 50 1.73 -6.77 11.28
N VAL A 51 2.01 -5.68 10.57
CA VAL A 51 2.13 -5.62 9.11
C VAL A 51 3.59 -5.83 8.72
N GLN A 52 3.91 -7.02 8.24
CA GLN A 52 5.26 -7.37 7.76
C GLN A 52 5.61 -6.69 6.44
N ALA A 53 4.61 -6.47 5.58
CA ALA A 53 4.77 -5.70 4.36
C ALA A 53 3.48 -4.96 4.03
N TRP A 54 3.59 -3.66 3.76
CA TRP A 54 2.53 -2.87 3.16
C TRP A 54 2.91 -2.58 1.71
N LEU A 55 2.12 -3.08 0.77
CA LEU A 55 2.36 -2.98 -0.66
C LEU A 55 1.45 -1.91 -1.26
N ILE A 56 2.03 -0.94 -1.95
CA ILE A 56 1.26 0.11 -2.63
C ILE A 56 1.33 -0.16 -4.12
N THR A 57 0.16 -0.24 -4.76
CA THR A 57 0.07 -0.40 -6.22
C THR A 57 0.32 0.91 -6.94
N HIS A 58 -0.38 1.98 -6.54
CA HIS A 58 -0.22 3.34 -7.07
C HIS A 58 -0.82 4.37 -6.09
N PRO A 59 -0.52 5.67 -6.24
CA PRO A 59 -0.83 6.67 -5.21
C PRO A 59 -2.21 7.33 -5.33
N ASP A 60 -3.21 6.71 -5.95
CA ASP A 60 -4.56 7.25 -5.95
C ASP A 60 -5.18 7.21 -4.55
N SER A 61 -6.09 8.15 -4.29
CA SER A 61 -6.64 8.37 -2.95
C SER A 61 -7.36 7.15 -2.37
N ASP A 62 -8.02 6.37 -3.23
CA ASP A 62 -8.72 5.13 -2.87
C ASP A 62 -7.79 3.93 -2.67
N HIS A 63 -6.49 4.13 -2.80
CA HIS A 63 -5.44 3.14 -2.55
C HIS A 63 -4.55 3.50 -1.35
N VAL A 64 -4.14 4.77 -1.21
CA VAL A 64 -3.15 5.15 -0.19
C VAL A 64 -3.69 6.05 0.92
N GLY A 65 -4.93 6.52 0.82
CA GLY A 65 -5.49 7.50 1.74
C GLY A 65 -5.47 7.04 3.19
N ALA A 66 -5.98 5.84 3.47
CA ALA A 66 -6.01 5.32 4.84
C ALA A 66 -4.61 5.02 5.38
N LEU A 67 -3.65 4.54 4.56
CA LEU A 67 -2.27 4.38 5.00
C LEU A 67 -1.69 5.72 5.47
N ALA A 68 -1.82 6.78 4.65
CA ALA A 68 -1.30 8.10 5.02
C ALA A 68 -1.91 8.60 6.34
N ASP A 69 -3.22 8.47 6.50
CA ASP A 69 -3.91 8.86 7.73
C ASP A 69 -3.49 8.02 8.94
N ILE A 70 -3.31 6.71 8.79
CA ILE A 70 -2.80 5.84 9.87
C ILE A 70 -1.42 6.33 10.32
N LEU A 71 -0.53 6.65 9.41
CA LEU A 71 0.80 7.15 9.74
C LEU A 71 0.77 8.53 10.42
N TYR A 72 -0.18 9.39 10.05
CA TYR A 72 -0.32 10.72 10.65
C TYR A 72 -1.01 10.71 12.02
N LYS A 73 -2.08 9.92 12.15
CA LYS A 73 -3.04 10.06 13.26
C LYS A 73 -2.97 8.90 14.27
N HIS A 74 -2.47 7.73 13.82
CA HIS A 74 -2.52 6.47 14.58
C HIS A 74 -1.13 5.83 14.74
N ALA A 75 -0.08 6.67 14.76
CA ALA A 75 1.29 6.20 14.92
C ALA A 75 1.44 5.34 16.18
N GLY A 76 1.99 4.13 16.03
CA GLY A 76 2.24 3.20 17.13
C GLY A 76 1.05 2.31 17.52
N GLU A 77 -0.13 2.46 16.88
CA GLU A 77 -1.27 1.56 17.14
C GLU A 77 -1.11 0.20 16.44
N ILE A 78 -0.28 0.14 15.39
CA ILE A 78 0.13 -1.08 14.70
C ILE A 78 1.64 -1.03 14.45
N THR A 79 2.23 -2.19 14.20
CA THR A 79 3.63 -2.30 13.78
C THR A 79 3.71 -2.51 12.27
N ILE A 80 4.57 -1.75 11.59
CA ILE A 80 4.82 -1.90 10.15
C ILE A 80 6.33 -2.11 9.97
N ASP A 81 6.72 -3.27 9.41
CA ASP A 81 8.12 -3.60 9.17
C ASP A 81 8.65 -2.98 7.87
N GLY A 82 7.80 -2.91 6.83
CA GLY A 82 8.17 -2.30 5.55
C GLY A 82 6.99 -1.81 4.74
N ILE A 83 7.17 -0.66 4.07
CA ILE A 83 6.22 -0.10 3.10
C ILE A 83 6.93 -0.10 1.74
N TYR A 84 6.37 -0.81 0.77
CA TYR A 84 6.97 -1.04 -0.54
C TYR A 84 6.16 -0.36 -1.63
N TYR A 85 6.82 0.49 -2.42
CA TYR A 85 6.17 1.28 -3.46
C TYR A 85 7.14 1.66 -4.58
N SER A 86 6.60 2.04 -5.73
CA SER A 86 7.34 2.67 -6.80
C SER A 86 6.52 3.86 -7.29
N PHE A 87 6.96 5.07 -6.93
CA PHE A 87 6.31 6.30 -7.39
C PHE A 87 7.15 6.96 -8.47
N LEU A 88 6.47 7.56 -9.42
CA LEU A 88 7.10 8.44 -10.40
C LEU A 88 7.45 9.80 -9.78
N GLU A 89 8.09 10.66 -10.54
CA GLU A 89 8.39 12.02 -10.10
C GLU A 89 7.12 12.87 -9.90
N ASP A 90 7.13 13.76 -8.92
CA ASP A 90 5.98 14.60 -8.55
C ASP A 90 5.45 15.45 -9.72
N SER A 91 6.36 15.90 -10.61
CA SER A 91 6.00 16.65 -11.81
C SER A 91 5.12 15.85 -12.78
N TRP A 92 5.34 14.53 -12.88
CA TRP A 92 4.52 13.67 -13.72
C TRP A 92 3.09 13.60 -13.18
N TYR A 93 2.91 13.40 -11.89
CA TYR A 93 1.57 13.39 -11.27
C TYR A 93 0.88 14.75 -11.40
N ALA A 94 1.60 15.85 -11.20
CA ALA A 94 1.05 17.20 -11.34
C ALA A 94 0.57 17.51 -12.75
N GLU A 95 1.20 16.94 -13.78
CA GLU A 95 0.78 17.05 -15.17
C GLU A 95 -0.49 16.22 -15.46
N LYS A 96 -0.60 15.02 -14.84
CA LYS A 96 -1.68 14.08 -15.15
C LYS A 96 -2.94 14.32 -14.34
N ASP A 97 -2.84 14.52 -13.03
CA ASP A 97 -3.98 14.71 -12.12
C ASP A 97 -3.58 15.49 -10.86
N ALA A 98 -4.16 16.68 -10.68
CA ALA A 98 -3.88 17.53 -9.53
C ALA A 98 -4.34 16.90 -8.18
N ASN A 99 -5.37 16.05 -8.18
CA ASN A 99 -5.83 15.37 -6.97
C ASN A 99 -4.84 14.30 -6.58
N VAL A 100 -4.33 13.52 -7.55
CA VAL A 100 -3.29 12.53 -7.29
C VAL A 100 -2.00 13.20 -6.85
N ALA A 101 -1.60 14.31 -7.47
CA ALA A 101 -0.43 15.07 -7.02
C ALA A 101 -0.56 15.54 -5.55
N SER A 102 -1.75 15.98 -5.16
CA SER A 102 -2.05 16.36 -3.78
C SER A 102 -1.96 15.15 -2.82
N MET A 103 -2.46 13.99 -3.24
CA MET A 103 -2.36 12.75 -2.45
C MET A 103 -0.91 12.26 -2.35
N VAL A 104 -0.13 12.34 -3.43
CA VAL A 104 1.30 12.02 -3.40
C VAL A 104 2.04 12.90 -2.39
N ALA A 105 1.77 14.21 -2.39
CA ALA A 105 2.33 15.12 -1.40
C ALA A 105 1.91 14.76 0.03
N TYR A 106 0.64 14.39 0.23
CA TYR A 106 0.11 13.98 1.52
C TYR A 106 0.77 12.70 2.05
N VAL A 107 0.85 11.65 1.24
CA VAL A 107 1.47 10.39 1.65
C VAL A 107 2.98 10.53 1.89
N LYS A 108 3.69 11.31 1.06
CA LYS A 108 5.12 11.61 1.29
C LYS A 108 5.33 12.39 2.60
N GLY A 109 4.42 13.33 2.92
CA GLY A 109 4.41 14.00 4.22
C GLY A 109 4.21 13.04 5.40
N ALA A 110 3.36 12.01 5.24
CA ALA A 110 3.20 10.94 6.23
C ALA A 110 4.46 10.07 6.34
N PHE A 111 5.11 9.73 5.23
CA PHE A 111 6.37 8.98 5.22
C PHE A 111 7.50 9.71 5.96
N ALA A 112 7.51 11.04 5.93
CA ALA A 112 8.48 11.83 6.69
C ALA A 112 8.31 11.76 8.22
N LYS A 113 7.22 11.16 8.71
CA LYS A 113 6.94 10.98 10.15
C LYS A 113 7.44 9.64 10.71
N ILE A 114 7.81 8.71 9.87
CA ILE A 114 8.26 7.37 10.26
C ILE A 114 9.74 7.17 9.95
N SER A 115 10.32 6.08 10.49
CA SER A 115 11.73 5.75 10.21
C SER A 115 11.95 5.50 8.72
N PRO A 116 12.97 6.12 8.11
CA PRO A 116 13.33 5.84 6.72
C PRO A 116 13.63 4.35 6.45
N SER A 117 14.03 3.58 7.46
CA SER A 117 14.32 2.15 7.31
C SER A 117 13.08 1.31 7.00
N VAL A 118 11.89 1.84 7.24
CA VAL A 118 10.60 1.18 6.92
C VAL A 118 10.20 1.45 5.47
N LEU A 119 10.77 2.46 4.81
CA LEU A 119 10.36 2.91 3.48
C LEU A 119 11.24 2.28 2.39
N HIS A 120 10.62 1.63 1.44
CA HIS A 120 11.25 0.99 0.29
C HIS A 120 10.59 1.51 -1.01
N GLY A 121 11.03 2.71 -1.44
CA GLY A 121 10.47 3.44 -2.58
C GLY A 121 11.16 3.15 -3.93
N ASP A 122 12.13 2.25 -3.94
CA ASP A 122 12.99 1.93 -5.08
C ASP A 122 12.82 0.47 -5.57
N ILE A 123 11.64 -0.12 -5.32
CA ILE A 123 11.38 -1.50 -5.77
C ILE A 123 11.38 -1.59 -7.29
N VAL A 124 11.89 -2.71 -7.79
CA VAL A 124 12.05 -2.96 -9.22
C VAL A 124 11.48 -4.31 -9.62
N ALA A 125 11.13 -4.45 -10.89
CA ALA A 125 10.65 -5.71 -11.46
C ALA A 125 11.63 -6.85 -11.21
N GLY A 126 11.12 -8.00 -10.79
CA GLY A 126 11.91 -9.19 -10.45
C GLY A 126 12.42 -9.22 -9.00
N GLN A 127 12.34 -8.13 -8.25
CA GLN A 127 12.71 -8.11 -6.83
C GLN A 127 11.83 -9.06 -6.03
N VAL A 128 12.43 -9.73 -5.03
CA VAL A 128 11.71 -10.60 -4.08
C VAL A 128 11.81 -9.99 -2.69
N ILE A 129 10.66 -9.80 -2.06
CA ILE A 129 10.49 -9.32 -0.69
C ILE A 129 10.04 -10.50 0.16
N ASN A 130 10.65 -10.69 1.33
CA ASN A 130 10.23 -11.72 2.27
C ASN A 130 9.39 -11.08 3.38
N ALA A 131 8.20 -11.64 3.64
CA ALA A 131 7.29 -11.23 4.71
C ALA A 131 6.90 -12.46 5.53
N GLY A 132 7.65 -12.74 6.60
CA GLY A 132 7.54 -13.98 7.34
C GLY A 132 7.72 -15.21 6.42
N PRO A 133 6.76 -16.15 6.38
CA PRO A 133 6.82 -17.32 5.50
C PRO A 133 6.44 -17.00 4.04
N ALA A 134 5.93 -15.80 3.76
CA ALA A 134 5.51 -15.41 2.42
C ALA A 134 6.68 -14.82 1.61
N LYS A 135 6.63 -15.05 0.29
CA LYS A 135 7.49 -14.39 -0.69
C LYS A 135 6.63 -13.51 -1.59
N ILE A 136 7.04 -12.26 -1.76
CA ILE A 136 6.36 -11.29 -2.62
C ILE A 136 7.30 -11.00 -3.78
N GLN A 137 6.89 -11.33 -4.99
CA GLN A 137 7.60 -10.97 -6.20
C GLN A 137 7.01 -9.69 -6.78
N VAL A 138 7.85 -8.70 -7.02
CA VAL A 138 7.49 -7.48 -7.75
C VAL A 138 7.48 -7.82 -9.23
N LEU A 139 6.33 -7.73 -9.89
CA LEU A 139 6.18 -8.11 -11.29
C LEU A 139 6.57 -6.99 -12.25
N ASN A 140 6.30 -5.74 -11.85
CA ASN A 140 6.72 -4.54 -12.58
C ASN A 140 6.94 -3.40 -11.60
N GLN A 141 7.58 -2.34 -12.05
CA GLN A 141 7.68 -1.05 -11.35
C GLN A 141 6.82 0.00 -12.07
N ALA A 142 6.55 1.12 -11.42
CA ALA A 142 5.88 2.24 -12.07
C ALA A 142 6.67 2.71 -13.31
N TYR A 143 5.96 3.06 -14.38
CA TYR A 143 6.56 3.53 -15.64
C TYR A 143 5.70 4.64 -16.25
N LYS A 144 6.30 5.50 -17.04
CA LYS A 144 5.65 6.67 -17.64
C LYS A 144 5.54 6.66 -19.16
N GLU A 145 6.28 5.79 -19.83
CA GLU A 145 6.29 5.71 -21.30
C GLU A 145 4.93 5.23 -21.83
N ASN A 146 4.34 6.02 -22.74
CA ASN A 146 3.01 5.74 -23.32
C ASN A 146 1.90 5.59 -22.26
N ASN A 147 2.03 6.29 -21.13
CA ASN A 147 1.12 6.18 -20.02
C ASN A 147 0.43 7.53 -19.77
N ASP A 148 -0.87 7.60 -20.04
CA ASP A 148 -1.69 8.81 -19.90
C ASP A 148 -2.50 8.85 -18.59
N PHE A 149 -2.58 7.72 -17.88
CA PHE A 149 -3.37 7.59 -16.66
C PHE A 149 -2.53 7.04 -15.51
N VAL A 150 -2.74 7.58 -14.30
CA VAL A 150 -2.02 7.19 -13.09
C VAL A 150 -2.19 5.70 -12.79
N ASN A 151 -3.40 5.17 -12.90
CA ASN A 151 -3.68 3.75 -12.68
C ASN A 151 -2.85 2.81 -13.57
N ASN A 152 -2.48 3.24 -14.79
CA ASN A 152 -1.63 2.46 -15.68
C ASN A 152 -0.18 2.35 -15.20
N SER A 153 0.25 3.21 -14.26
CA SER A 153 1.56 3.13 -13.61
C SER A 153 1.60 2.18 -12.41
N SER A 154 0.56 1.41 -12.18
CA SER A 154 0.44 0.52 -11.03
C SER A 154 1.54 -0.54 -10.98
N VAL A 155 2.03 -0.80 -9.78
CA VAL A 155 2.87 -1.96 -9.47
C VAL A 155 2.00 -3.19 -9.25
N ALA A 156 2.37 -4.30 -9.85
CA ALA A 156 1.76 -5.60 -9.61
C ALA A 156 2.67 -6.48 -8.78
N TYR A 157 2.08 -7.19 -7.84
CA TYR A 157 2.79 -8.10 -6.94
C TYR A 157 2.21 -9.52 -7.05
N MET A 158 3.06 -10.52 -6.91
CA MET A 158 2.65 -11.90 -6.73
C MET A 158 3.06 -12.35 -5.34
N VAL A 159 2.10 -12.68 -4.50
CA VAL A 159 2.34 -13.18 -3.15
C VAL A 159 2.24 -14.70 -3.14
N SER A 160 3.33 -15.37 -2.78
CA SER A 160 3.43 -16.83 -2.66
C SER A 160 3.46 -17.22 -1.19
N LEU A 161 2.51 -18.04 -0.76
CA LEU A 161 2.39 -18.55 0.61
C LEU A 161 1.91 -20.00 0.59
N ASN A 162 2.67 -20.91 1.21
CA ASN A 162 2.32 -22.33 1.34
C ASN A 162 1.95 -23.00 0.00
N GLY A 163 2.66 -22.64 -1.08
CA GLY A 163 2.43 -23.18 -2.42
C GLY A 163 1.23 -22.56 -3.15
N THR A 164 0.57 -21.56 -2.58
CA THR A 164 -0.49 -20.79 -3.22
C THR A 164 0.01 -19.42 -3.63
N ASN A 165 -0.34 -18.97 -4.82
CA ASN A 165 -0.03 -17.64 -5.35
C ASN A 165 -1.30 -16.77 -5.43
N VAL A 166 -1.13 -15.51 -5.08
CA VAL A 166 -2.15 -14.46 -5.17
C VAL A 166 -1.55 -13.22 -5.81
#